data_98df8b5dfab948c0b4a5f04e5f7a9f70
#
_entry.id   98df8b5dfab948c0b4a5f04e5f7a9f70
#
_cell.length_a   1.000
_cell.length_b   1.000
_cell.length_c   1.000
_cell.angle_alpha   90.00
_cell.angle_beta   90.00
_cell.angle_gamma   90.00
#
_symmetry.space_group_name_H-M   'P 1'
#
loop_
_entity.id
_entity.type
_entity.pdbx_description
1 polymer ?
#
loop_
_entity_poly.entity_id
_entity_poly.type
_entity_poly.pdbx_seq_one_letter_code
_entity_poly.pdbx_strand_id
1 'polypeptide(L)'
;MAFVATKGGEEAIAAAHAWRADRRHGEGAGCTLKQATTSFGRATDRVMAGGVVYDPDLAARALLQAEGDLVEAAFLLRSFRATRPRLVDSLPVETGNMRVQRRVSAIFKDLPGGQRLGPTTDYSHRLFETDDGDQRFEPTLTDPPAETPCRIPGAIRILGEEALLEGVPLPHDADLPPDLSTAPLRFPAERRVRLQALARGDEGFLLSLAYSTQRGYGNTHPFVGELRMGEVPVTIAPPELGFEIDIGSIVVTECQMVNQFNGSKVAPPQFTRGYGLSIGHADRRAMSMALVERSLRAEELGESTGNPAQDPEFVLSHCDSIQATGFVEHLKLPHYVDFQSELEIVRAIRAEATMPTQHRPTQHRQEAGDDLV
;
A
#
# COMPACT_ATOMS: atom_id res chain seq x y z
N MET A 1 17.90 22.85 7.01
CA MET A 1 17.04 22.94 8.22
C MET A 1 17.94 22.94 9.44
N ALA A 2 17.94 24.03 10.20
CA ALA A 2 18.72 24.13 11.42
C ALA A 2 17.93 23.48 12.56
N PHE A 3 18.37 22.31 13.00
CA PHE A 3 17.84 21.69 14.21
C PHE A 3 18.33 22.50 15.42
N VAL A 4 17.44 23.20 16.08
CA VAL A 4 17.74 23.80 17.39
C VAL A 4 17.51 22.71 18.44
N ALA A 5 18.59 22.22 19.03
CA ALA A 5 18.52 21.29 20.14
C ALA A 5 17.80 21.95 21.34
N THR A 6 16.64 21.45 21.71
CA THR A 6 15.95 21.83 22.94
C THR A 6 16.66 21.19 24.13
N LYS A 7 17.07 22.00 25.11
CA LYS A 7 17.57 21.50 26.40
C LYS A 7 16.43 20.78 27.13
N GLY A 8 16.69 19.65 27.74
CA GLY A 8 15.70 18.87 28.49
C GLY A 8 15.10 17.67 27.74
N GLY A 9 15.48 17.42 26.48
CA GLY A 9 15.00 16.28 25.70
C GLY A 9 15.35 14.92 26.33
N GLU A 10 16.49 14.82 27.00
CA GLU A 10 16.92 13.57 27.67
C GLU A 10 15.98 13.18 28.81
N GLU A 11 15.57 14.14 29.65
CA GLU A 11 14.62 13.87 30.75
C GLU A 11 13.24 13.49 30.20
N ALA A 12 12.77 14.14 29.14
CA ALA A 12 11.50 13.81 28.49
C ALA A 12 11.54 12.39 27.87
N ILE A 13 12.65 12.01 27.24
CA ILE A 13 12.85 10.67 26.69
C ILE A 13 12.85 9.63 27.81
N ALA A 14 13.60 9.89 28.91
CA ALA A 14 13.65 8.97 30.06
C ALA A 14 12.26 8.82 30.69
N ALA A 15 11.51 9.92 30.85
CA ALA A 15 10.14 9.89 31.38
C ALA A 15 9.19 9.11 30.46
N ALA A 16 9.31 9.27 29.14
CA ALA A 16 8.53 8.52 28.17
C ALA A 16 8.83 7.01 28.23
N HIS A 17 10.11 6.65 28.37
CA HIS A 17 10.52 5.25 28.54
C HIS A 17 9.96 4.64 29.83
N ALA A 18 10.05 5.38 30.96
CA ALA A 18 9.49 4.95 32.23
C ALA A 18 7.98 4.77 32.17
N TRP A 19 7.27 5.72 31.58
CA TRP A 19 5.82 5.63 31.39
C TRP A 19 5.40 4.44 30.51
N ARG A 20 6.12 4.18 29.42
CA ARG A 20 5.86 3.00 28.56
C ARG A 20 6.15 1.69 29.29
N ALA A 21 7.21 1.65 30.09
CA ALA A 21 7.54 0.49 30.91
C ALA A 21 6.45 0.20 31.95
N ASP A 22 5.97 1.24 32.64
CA ASP A 22 4.88 1.14 33.63
C ASP A 22 3.59 0.60 33.00
N ARG A 23 3.19 1.13 31.85
CA ARG A 23 2.01 0.64 31.12
C ARG A 23 2.12 -0.83 30.67
N ARG A 24 3.33 -1.30 30.32
CA ARG A 24 3.56 -2.70 29.94
C ARG A 24 3.53 -3.66 31.13
N HIS A 25 3.85 -3.17 32.33
CA HIS A 25 3.91 -3.96 33.56
C HIS A 25 2.68 -3.76 34.45
N GLY A 26 1.66 -3.01 33.98
CA GLY A 26 0.43 -2.76 34.72
C GLY A 26 -0.32 -4.03 35.14
N GLU A 27 -1.27 -3.90 36.05
CA GLU A 27 -2.02 -4.99 36.65
C GLU A 27 -2.75 -5.85 35.60
N GLY A 28 -2.14 -6.92 35.15
CA GLY A 28 -2.71 -7.87 34.22
C GLY A 28 -1.65 -8.63 33.40
N ALA A 29 -2.01 -9.81 32.91
CA ALA A 29 -1.19 -10.51 31.95
C ALA A 29 -1.23 -9.73 30.62
N GLY A 30 -0.17 -9.02 30.30
CA GLY A 30 -0.03 -8.31 29.02
C GLY A 30 -0.19 -9.27 27.82
N CYS A 31 -0.59 -8.71 26.67
CA CYS A 31 -0.71 -9.49 25.44
C CYS A 31 0.64 -10.11 25.06
N THR A 32 0.71 -11.43 25.01
CA THR A 32 1.92 -12.16 24.58
C THR A 32 2.10 -12.10 23.07
N LEU A 33 3.30 -12.31 22.58
CA LEU A 33 3.58 -12.38 21.15
C LEU A 33 2.68 -13.39 20.43
N LYS A 34 2.50 -14.59 21.01
CA LYS A 34 1.62 -15.63 20.46
C LYS A 34 0.17 -15.18 20.37
N GLN A 35 -0.34 -14.50 21.39
CA GLN A 35 -1.70 -13.94 21.37
C GLN A 35 -1.82 -12.84 20.30
N ALA A 36 -0.84 -11.96 20.18
CA ALA A 36 -0.83 -10.92 19.15
C ALA A 36 -0.84 -11.50 17.73
N THR A 37 0.03 -12.46 17.46
CA THR A 37 0.10 -13.13 16.15
C THR A 37 -1.23 -13.82 15.81
N THR A 38 -1.87 -14.47 16.78
CA THR A 38 -3.11 -15.22 16.55
C THR A 38 -4.35 -14.31 16.45
N SER A 39 -4.48 -13.31 17.34
CA SER A 39 -5.70 -12.51 17.46
C SER A 39 -5.71 -11.29 16.53
N PHE A 40 -4.54 -10.78 16.16
CA PHE A 40 -4.40 -9.56 15.34
C PHE A 40 -3.84 -9.83 13.95
N GLY A 41 -4.09 -11.01 13.36
CA GLY A 41 -3.54 -11.42 12.07
C GLY A 41 -3.69 -10.38 10.97
N ARG A 42 -4.87 -9.74 10.82
CA ARG A 42 -5.09 -8.68 9.82
C ARG A 42 -4.27 -7.41 10.09
N ALA A 43 -4.07 -7.06 11.36
CA ALA A 43 -3.21 -5.94 11.72
C ALA A 43 -1.75 -6.27 11.43
N THR A 44 -1.33 -7.49 11.75
CA THR A 44 0.00 -8.02 11.42
C THR A 44 0.27 -8.00 9.92
N ASP A 45 -0.69 -8.45 9.10
CA ASP A 45 -0.60 -8.40 7.64
C ASP A 45 -0.42 -6.96 7.12
N ARG A 46 -1.16 -6.00 7.68
CA ARG A 46 -1.02 -4.58 7.32
C ARG A 46 0.35 -4.02 7.71
N VAL A 47 0.85 -4.39 8.87
CA VAL A 47 2.19 -3.98 9.35
C VAL A 47 3.28 -4.57 8.45
N MET A 48 3.18 -5.86 8.09
CA MET A 48 4.11 -6.49 7.13
C MET A 48 4.11 -5.78 5.79
N ALA A 49 2.94 -5.47 5.25
CA ALA A 49 2.81 -4.79 3.97
C ALA A 49 3.39 -3.35 4.02
N GLY A 50 3.09 -2.56 5.05
CA GLY A 50 3.64 -1.22 5.24
C GLY A 50 5.14 -1.21 5.55
N GLY A 51 5.60 -2.17 6.35
CA GLY A 51 7.02 -2.36 6.70
C GLY A 51 7.86 -2.98 5.57
N VAL A 52 7.20 -3.58 4.57
CA VAL A 52 7.85 -4.31 3.46
C VAL A 52 8.75 -5.44 3.99
N VAL A 53 8.23 -6.20 4.94
CA VAL A 53 8.88 -7.37 5.55
C VAL A 53 7.85 -8.46 5.74
N TYR A 54 8.13 -9.66 5.26
CA TYR A 54 7.31 -10.82 5.54
C TYR A 54 7.87 -11.61 6.72
N ASP A 55 7.40 -11.26 7.90
CA ASP A 55 7.68 -11.97 9.15
C ASP A 55 6.56 -11.65 10.15
N PRO A 56 5.60 -12.59 10.36
CA PRO A 56 4.47 -12.37 11.26
C PRO A 56 4.88 -12.11 12.71
N ASP A 57 5.94 -12.73 13.19
CA ASP A 57 6.41 -12.57 14.57
C ASP A 57 7.07 -11.20 14.78
N LEU A 58 7.88 -10.75 13.82
CA LEU A 58 8.44 -9.39 13.86
C LEU A 58 7.35 -8.33 13.76
N ALA A 59 6.36 -8.54 12.88
CA ALA A 59 5.25 -7.61 12.74
C ALA A 59 4.36 -7.55 13.98
N ALA A 60 4.05 -8.70 14.60
CA ALA A 60 3.32 -8.75 15.86
C ALA A 60 4.10 -8.11 17.01
N ARG A 61 5.42 -8.29 17.06
CA ARG A 61 6.29 -7.62 18.02
C ARG A 61 6.30 -6.10 17.84
N ALA A 62 6.38 -5.63 16.59
CA ALA A 62 6.30 -4.21 16.28
C ALA A 62 4.95 -3.63 16.69
N LEU A 63 3.85 -4.35 16.43
CA LEU A 63 2.50 -3.95 16.82
C LEU A 63 2.35 -3.83 18.35
N LEU A 64 2.87 -4.78 19.11
CA LEU A 64 2.89 -4.71 20.57
C LEU A 64 3.75 -3.53 21.07
N GLN A 65 4.90 -3.30 20.44
CA GLN A 65 5.78 -2.20 20.80
C GLN A 65 5.16 -0.84 20.50
N ALA A 66 4.38 -0.74 19.43
CA ALA A 66 3.65 0.45 19.01
C ALA A 66 2.29 0.61 19.72
N GLU A 67 1.98 -0.23 20.72
CA GLU A 67 0.71 -0.19 21.46
C GLU A 67 -0.56 -0.28 20.56
N GLY A 68 -0.43 -0.95 19.41
CA GLY A 68 -1.53 -1.13 18.45
C GLY A 68 -1.58 -0.11 17.31
N ASP A 69 -0.72 0.92 17.32
CA ASP A 69 -0.61 1.87 16.21
C ASP A 69 0.04 1.20 15.00
N LEU A 70 -0.73 1.07 13.92
CA LEU A 70 -0.30 0.37 12.70
C LEU A 70 0.77 1.15 11.92
N VAL A 71 0.75 2.47 11.95
CA VAL A 71 1.71 3.31 11.24
C VAL A 71 3.05 3.27 11.96
N GLU A 72 3.04 3.44 13.28
CA GLU A 72 4.24 3.31 14.11
C GLU A 72 4.84 1.89 14.04
N ALA A 73 4.00 0.85 14.09
CA ALA A 73 4.45 -0.53 13.95
C ALA A 73 5.13 -0.80 12.61
N ALA A 74 4.56 -0.30 11.51
CA ALA A 74 5.16 -0.41 10.18
C ALA A 74 6.47 0.40 10.07
N PHE A 75 6.54 1.57 10.70
CA PHE A 75 7.77 2.36 10.80
C PHE A 75 8.87 1.59 11.54
N LEU A 76 8.57 1.02 12.71
CA LEU A 76 9.51 0.21 13.49
C LEU A 76 10.04 -0.98 12.68
N LEU A 77 9.15 -1.67 11.96
CA LEU A 77 9.51 -2.82 11.13
C LEU A 77 10.39 -2.41 9.94
N ARG A 78 10.07 -1.30 9.28
CA ARG A 78 10.87 -0.74 8.18
C ARG A 78 12.26 -0.29 8.67
N SER A 79 12.31 0.36 9.82
CA SER A 79 13.57 0.77 10.46
C SER A 79 14.44 -0.42 10.82
N PHE A 80 13.84 -1.48 11.40
CA PHE A 80 14.55 -2.72 11.71
C PHE A 80 15.11 -3.37 10.44
N ARG A 81 14.32 -3.46 9.37
CA ARG A 81 14.78 -3.99 8.08
C ARG A 81 16.00 -3.23 7.56
N ALA A 82 16.00 -1.90 7.67
CA ALA A 82 17.10 -1.05 7.20
C ALA A 82 18.43 -1.30 7.95
N THR A 83 18.39 -1.94 9.13
CA THR A 83 19.59 -2.33 9.88
C THR A 83 20.14 -3.71 9.46
N ARG A 84 19.47 -4.42 8.58
CA ARG A 84 19.86 -5.77 8.15
C ARG A 84 20.49 -5.74 6.77
N PRO A 85 21.56 -6.52 6.55
CA PRO A 85 22.11 -6.64 5.20
C PRO A 85 21.13 -7.42 4.31
N ARG A 86 21.05 -7.03 3.03
CA ARG A 86 20.43 -7.85 2.01
C ARG A 86 21.42 -8.93 1.60
N LEU A 87 21.03 -10.19 1.74
CA LEU A 87 21.89 -11.32 1.43
C LEU A 87 21.78 -11.71 -0.04
N VAL A 88 20.55 -11.79 -0.56
CA VAL A 88 20.25 -12.18 -1.93
C VAL A 88 18.86 -11.65 -2.33
N ASP A 89 18.62 -11.46 -3.61
CA ASP A 89 17.29 -11.18 -4.14
C ASP A 89 16.59 -12.48 -4.53
N SER A 90 15.29 -12.56 -4.29
CA SER A 90 14.48 -13.69 -4.77
C SER A 90 14.33 -13.63 -6.29
N LEU A 91 14.15 -14.78 -6.89
CA LEU A 91 13.61 -14.85 -8.24
C LEU A 91 12.19 -14.28 -8.28
N PRO A 92 11.69 -13.85 -9.45
CA PRO A 92 10.32 -13.40 -9.59
C PRO A 92 9.33 -14.44 -9.06
N VAL A 93 8.44 -14.00 -8.18
CA VAL A 93 7.42 -14.86 -7.59
C VAL A 93 6.33 -15.15 -8.63
N GLU A 94 6.08 -16.42 -8.91
CA GLU A 94 5.08 -16.88 -9.88
C GLU A 94 3.74 -17.13 -9.18
N THR A 95 2.84 -16.14 -9.20
CA THR A 95 1.51 -16.26 -8.57
C THR A 95 0.62 -17.32 -9.22
N GLY A 96 0.94 -17.76 -10.44
CA GLY A 96 0.30 -18.92 -11.07
C GLY A 96 0.48 -20.23 -10.30
N ASN A 97 1.52 -20.32 -9.47
CA ASN A 97 1.82 -21.48 -8.62
C ASN A 97 1.22 -21.35 -7.20
N MET A 98 0.36 -20.36 -6.97
CA MET A 98 -0.24 -20.13 -5.66
C MET A 98 -1.04 -21.36 -5.18
N ARG A 99 -0.76 -21.80 -3.95
CA ARG A 99 -1.63 -22.73 -3.21
C ARG A 99 -2.85 -21.96 -2.70
N VAL A 100 -3.89 -21.94 -3.53
CA VAL A 100 -5.06 -21.08 -3.35
C VAL A 100 -5.88 -21.50 -2.14
N GLN A 101 -6.03 -20.60 -1.18
CA GLN A 101 -6.90 -20.73 -0.01
C GLN A 101 -8.24 -20.02 -0.23
N ARG A 102 -8.24 -18.88 -0.92
CA ARG A 102 -9.41 -18.10 -1.31
C ARG A 102 -9.35 -17.78 -2.79
N ARG A 103 -10.47 -17.87 -3.49
CA ARG A 103 -10.60 -17.49 -4.90
C ARG A 103 -12.03 -17.11 -5.21
N VAL A 104 -12.25 -15.87 -5.63
CA VAL A 104 -13.55 -15.38 -6.07
C VAL A 104 -13.42 -14.60 -7.37
N SER A 105 -14.46 -14.69 -8.20
CA SER A 105 -14.60 -13.88 -9.40
C SER A 105 -16.03 -13.36 -9.50
N ALA A 106 -16.18 -12.11 -9.92
CA ALA A 106 -17.48 -11.51 -10.16
C ALA A 106 -17.93 -11.59 -11.63
N ILE A 107 -17.05 -12.04 -12.53
CA ILE A 107 -17.30 -12.01 -13.98
C ILE A 107 -17.81 -13.34 -14.53
N PHE A 108 -17.54 -14.45 -13.85
CA PHE A 108 -18.01 -15.76 -14.27
C PHE A 108 -18.65 -16.53 -13.12
N LYS A 109 -19.82 -17.10 -13.36
CA LYS A 109 -20.50 -17.97 -12.41
C LYS A 109 -19.73 -19.28 -12.21
N ASP A 110 -19.37 -19.90 -13.31
CA ASP A 110 -18.68 -21.19 -13.34
C ASP A 110 -17.23 -20.99 -13.79
N LEU A 111 -16.31 -21.15 -12.85
CA LEU A 111 -14.87 -21.00 -13.09
C LEU A 111 -14.20 -22.36 -13.19
N PRO A 112 -13.25 -22.56 -14.11
CA PRO A 112 -12.36 -23.72 -14.06
C PRO A 112 -11.62 -23.75 -12.71
N GLY A 113 -11.73 -24.87 -11.98
CA GLY A 113 -11.20 -25.01 -10.62
C GLY A 113 -12.09 -24.42 -9.52
N GLY A 114 -13.25 -23.88 -9.86
CA GLY A 114 -14.27 -23.40 -8.93
C GLY A 114 -13.94 -22.10 -8.20
N GLN A 115 -14.94 -21.59 -7.50
CA GLN A 115 -14.77 -20.51 -6.52
C GLN A 115 -14.49 -21.12 -5.15
N ARG A 116 -13.70 -20.40 -4.32
CA ARG A 116 -13.38 -20.77 -2.93
C ARG A 116 -13.58 -19.57 -2.06
N LEU A 117 -14.51 -19.61 -1.12
CA LEU A 117 -14.77 -18.49 -0.22
C LEU A 117 -13.60 -18.28 0.74
N GLY A 118 -13.02 -19.36 1.26
CA GLY A 118 -11.86 -19.32 2.15
C GLY A 118 -12.15 -18.56 3.47
N PRO A 119 -11.12 -18.23 4.23
CA PRO A 119 -11.25 -17.48 5.48
C PRO A 119 -11.61 -16.02 5.19
N THR A 120 -12.88 -15.66 5.39
CA THR A 120 -13.40 -14.31 5.14
C THR A 120 -14.54 -13.97 6.08
N THR A 121 -14.72 -12.66 6.34
CA THR A 121 -15.88 -12.12 7.04
C THR A 121 -16.95 -11.59 6.10
N ASP A 122 -16.82 -11.77 4.78
CA ASP A 122 -17.74 -11.18 3.80
C ASP A 122 -19.17 -11.66 3.96
N TYR A 123 -19.34 -12.90 4.40
CA TYR A 123 -20.65 -13.54 4.58
C TYR A 123 -21.09 -13.60 6.07
N SER A 124 -20.34 -12.99 6.98
CA SER A 124 -20.76 -12.84 8.37
C SER A 124 -21.70 -11.66 8.53
N HIS A 125 -22.58 -11.72 9.54
CA HIS A 125 -23.49 -10.62 9.86
C HIS A 125 -22.78 -9.38 10.37
N ARG A 126 -21.53 -9.50 10.81
CA ARG A 126 -20.69 -8.41 11.37
C ARG A 126 -21.40 -7.65 12.51
N LEU A 127 -22.13 -8.39 13.32
CA LEU A 127 -22.77 -7.84 14.53
C LEU A 127 -21.68 -7.58 15.58
N PHE A 128 -21.88 -6.52 16.35
CA PHE A 128 -21.01 -6.25 17.49
C PHE A 128 -21.33 -7.26 18.61
N GLU A 129 -20.32 -7.98 19.04
CA GLU A 129 -20.43 -8.94 20.15
C GLU A 129 -20.35 -8.17 21.45
N THR A 130 -21.44 -8.18 22.23
CA THR A 130 -21.54 -7.45 23.49
C THR A 130 -21.36 -8.34 24.72
N ASP A 131 -21.47 -9.64 24.53
CA ASP A 131 -21.30 -10.60 25.62
C ASP A 131 -19.82 -11.03 25.69
N ASP A 132 -19.20 -10.83 26.86
CA ASP A 132 -17.92 -11.44 27.21
C ASP A 132 -18.04 -12.98 27.34
N GLY A 133 -19.11 -13.50 26.77
CA GLY A 133 -19.50 -14.89 26.83
C GLY A 133 -18.49 -15.80 26.17
N ASP A 134 -18.09 -16.77 26.95
CA ASP A 134 -17.24 -17.92 26.63
C ASP A 134 -17.86 -18.85 25.56
N GLN A 135 -18.58 -18.27 24.58
CA GLN A 135 -19.03 -18.98 23.39
C GLN A 135 -17.81 -19.20 22.48
N ARG A 136 -16.98 -20.14 22.92
CA ARG A 136 -16.01 -20.77 22.01
C ARG A 136 -16.81 -21.41 20.89
N PHE A 137 -16.84 -20.72 19.76
CA PHE A 137 -17.27 -21.33 18.53
C PHE A 137 -16.25 -22.44 18.25
N GLU A 138 -16.62 -23.69 18.57
CA GLU A 138 -15.83 -24.82 18.13
C GLU A 138 -16.02 -24.89 16.61
N PRO A 139 -15.01 -24.53 15.80
CA PRO A 139 -15.13 -24.64 14.37
C PRO A 139 -15.33 -26.13 14.09
N THR A 140 -16.43 -26.48 13.45
CA THR A 140 -16.54 -27.79 12.80
C THR A 140 -15.44 -27.81 11.76
N LEU A 141 -14.33 -28.44 12.08
CA LEU A 141 -13.25 -28.67 11.13
C LEU A 141 -13.83 -29.56 10.02
N THR A 142 -14.31 -28.93 8.97
CA THR A 142 -14.51 -29.64 7.72
C THR A 142 -13.14 -30.09 7.24
N ASP A 143 -13.07 -31.34 6.77
CA ASP A 143 -11.85 -31.90 6.21
C ASP A 143 -11.14 -30.86 5.32
N PRO A 144 -9.81 -30.79 5.38
CA PRO A 144 -9.08 -29.90 4.50
C PRO A 144 -9.54 -30.19 3.05
N PRO A 145 -9.83 -29.16 2.27
CA PRO A 145 -10.27 -29.38 0.91
C PRO A 145 -9.27 -30.27 0.18
N ALA A 146 -9.77 -31.24 -0.56
CA ALA A 146 -8.96 -32.16 -1.35
C ALA A 146 -7.82 -31.37 -2.05
N GLU A 147 -6.65 -31.97 -2.12
CA GLU A 147 -5.45 -31.34 -2.68
C GLU A 147 -5.78 -30.56 -3.94
N THR A 148 -5.51 -29.26 -3.87
CA THR A 148 -5.79 -28.36 -4.98
C THR A 148 -4.83 -28.67 -6.11
N PRO A 149 -5.30 -28.78 -7.37
CA PRO A 149 -4.39 -28.88 -8.51
C PRO A 149 -3.35 -27.75 -8.44
N CYS A 150 -2.11 -28.08 -8.66
CA CYS A 150 -0.97 -27.18 -8.53
C CYS A 150 -1.07 -25.90 -9.42
N ARG A 151 -1.92 -25.91 -10.45
CA ARG A 151 -2.20 -24.76 -11.32
C ARG A 151 -3.68 -24.68 -11.65
N ILE A 152 -4.31 -23.61 -11.19
CA ILE A 152 -5.67 -23.25 -11.59
C ILE A 152 -5.57 -22.13 -12.64
N PRO A 153 -6.15 -22.31 -13.86
CA PRO A 153 -6.16 -21.23 -14.85
C PRO A 153 -6.82 -19.97 -14.31
N GLY A 154 -6.20 -18.79 -14.53
CA GLY A 154 -6.77 -17.52 -14.13
C GLY A 154 -8.09 -17.23 -14.85
N ALA A 155 -9.08 -16.68 -14.13
CA ALA A 155 -10.39 -16.35 -14.69
C ALA A 155 -10.31 -15.39 -15.88
N ILE A 156 -9.40 -14.44 -15.82
CA ILE A 156 -9.20 -13.43 -16.87
C ILE A 156 -8.67 -14.03 -18.17
N ARG A 157 -7.99 -15.18 -18.12
CA ARG A 157 -7.53 -15.87 -19.32
C ARG A 157 -8.67 -16.22 -20.27
N ILE A 158 -9.86 -16.50 -19.73
CA ILE A 158 -11.05 -16.80 -20.54
C ILE A 158 -11.44 -15.61 -21.41
N LEU A 159 -11.36 -14.37 -20.89
CA LEU A 159 -11.61 -13.16 -21.69
C LEU A 159 -10.51 -12.92 -22.75
N GLY A 160 -9.29 -13.37 -22.49
CA GLY A 160 -8.19 -13.27 -23.44
C GLY A 160 -8.37 -14.11 -24.69
N GLU A 161 -9.08 -15.24 -24.59
CA GLU A 161 -9.36 -16.13 -25.71
C GLU A 161 -10.32 -15.50 -26.75
N GLU A 162 -11.14 -14.53 -26.33
CA GLU A 162 -12.04 -13.78 -27.20
C GLU A 162 -11.40 -12.49 -27.77
N ALA A 163 -10.13 -12.22 -27.47
CA ALA A 163 -9.41 -11.00 -27.85
C ALA A 163 -10.11 -9.69 -27.38
N LEU A 164 -10.95 -9.76 -26.35
CA LEU A 164 -11.67 -8.62 -25.77
C LEU A 164 -10.90 -7.97 -24.62
N LEU A 165 -9.80 -8.57 -24.20
CA LEU A 165 -8.97 -8.08 -23.10
C LEU A 165 -7.69 -7.47 -23.67
N GLU A 166 -7.28 -6.33 -23.09
CA GLU A 166 -5.99 -5.73 -23.45
C GLU A 166 -4.82 -6.70 -23.31
N GLY A 167 -3.86 -6.61 -24.23
CA GLY A 167 -2.63 -7.39 -24.16
C GLY A 167 -1.82 -7.06 -22.91
N VAL A 168 -1.15 -8.05 -22.34
CA VAL A 168 -0.13 -7.81 -21.31
C VAL A 168 1.19 -7.55 -22.02
N PRO A 169 1.82 -6.39 -21.81
CA PRO A 169 3.20 -6.24 -22.21
C PRO A 169 4.05 -7.29 -21.49
N LEU A 170 4.70 -8.16 -22.24
CA LEU A 170 5.67 -9.07 -21.64
C LEU A 170 6.80 -8.22 -21.07
N PRO A 171 7.26 -8.49 -19.84
CA PRO A 171 8.43 -7.81 -19.31
C PRO A 171 9.63 -8.13 -20.25
N HIS A 172 10.39 -7.11 -20.61
CA HIS A 172 11.70 -7.34 -21.20
C HIS A 172 12.58 -7.99 -20.14
N ASP A 173 13.10 -9.17 -20.45
CA ASP A 173 13.83 -10.05 -19.51
C ASP A 173 15.15 -9.46 -18.96
N ALA A 174 15.55 -8.26 -19.35
CA ALA A 174 16.89 -7.76 -19.07
C ALA A 174 17.01 -6.84 -17.86
N ASP A 175 15.94 -6.18 -17.41
CA ASP A 175 16.06 -5.14 -16.39
C ASP A 175 15.31 -5.49 -15.10
N LEU A 176 16.06 -5.68 -14.02
CA LEU A 176 15.49 -5.70 -12.68
C LEU A 176 14.70 -4.39 -12.43
N PRO A 177 13.50 -4.45 -11.88
CA PRO A 177 12.75 -3.24 -11.59
C PRO A 177 13.50 -2.38 -10.57
N PRO A 178 13.44 -1.04 -10.69
CA PRO A 178 14.00 -0.16 -9.68
C PRO A 178 13.45 -0.51 -8.29
N ASP A 179 14.30 -0.47 -7.28
CA ASP A 179 13.93 -0.81 -5.90
C ASP A 179 13.70 0.47 -5.08
N LEU A 180 12.45 0.76 -4.76
CA LEU A 180 12.08 1.90 -3.92
C LEU A 180 12.57 1.83 -2.47
N SER A 181 13.18 0.72 -2.06
CA SER A 181 13.86 0.64 -0.75
C SER A 181 15.27 1.25 -0.79
N THR A 182 15.86 1.39 -1.95
CA THR A 182 17.23 1.88 -2.15
C THR A 182 17.29 3.16 -2.99
N ALA A 183 16.29 3.43 -3.81
CA ALA A 183 16.22 4.59 -4.69
C ALA A 183 14.94 5.41 -4.43
N PRO A 184 15.00 6.74 -4.48
CA PRO A 184 13.80 7.56 -4.33
C PRO A 184 12.88 7.42 -5.53
N LEU A 185 11.58 7.63 -5.28
CA LEU A 185 10.59 7.74 -6.34
C LEU A 185 10.93 8.92 -7.25
N ARG A 186 10.86 8.71 -8.56
CA ARG A 186 11.08 9.74 -9.60
C ARG A 186 9.94 9.72 -10.59
N PHE A 187 9.63 10.87 -11.17
CA PHE A 187 8.60 11.05 -12.18
C PHE A 187 9.22 11.45 -13.54
N PRO A 188 8.63 10.98 -14.64
CA PRO A 188 7.49 10.06 -14.74
C PRO A 188 7.85 8.66 -14.21
N ALA A 189 6.91 8.02 -13.50
CA ALA A 189 7.13 6.71 -12.90
C ALA A 189 6.62 5.59 -13.84
N GLU A 190 7.47 4.64 -14.18
CA GLU A 190 7.08 3.45 -14.93
C GLU A 190 6.05 2.61 -14.14
N ARG A 191 5.24 1.81 -14.85
CA ARG A 191 4.19 0.97 -14.24
C ARG A 191 4.71 0.09 -13.10
N ARG A 192 5.88 -0.55 -13.27
CA ARG A 192 6.49 -1.42 -12.24
C ARG A 192 6.90 -0.65 -10.97
N VAL A 193 7.29 0.62 -11.11
CA VAL A 193 7.58 1.52 -9.97
C VAL A 193 6.28 1.95 -9.30
N ARG A 194 5.24 2.30 -10.10
CA ARG A 194 3.91 2.62 -9.57
C ARG A 194 3.36 1.46 -8.74
N LEU A 195 3.45 0.24 -9.26
CA LEU A 195 3.02 -0.97 -8.53
C LEU A 195 3.76 -1.16 -7.20
N GLN A 196 5.08 -0.95 -7.16
CA GLN A 196 5.84 -1.01 -5.91
C GLN A 196 5.39 0.05 -4.90
N ALA A 197 5.19 1.30 -5.34
CA ALA A 197 4.73 2.37 -4.48
C ALA A 197 3.34 2.08 -3.91
N LEU A 198 2.40 1.65 -4.75
CA LEU A 198 1.05 1.28 -4.33
C LEU A 198 1.03 0.07 -3.38
N ALA A 199 1.88 -0.94 -3.60
CA ALA A 199 1.99 -2.09 -2.71
C ALA A 199 2.47 -1.71 -1.30
N ARG A 200 3.20 -0.61 -1.15
CA ARG A 200 3.63 -0.03 0.13
C ARG A 200 2.64 1.00 0.68
N GLY A 201 1.71 1.47 -0.16
CA GLY A 201 0.78 2.53 0.16
C GLY A 201 -0.16 2.20 1.33
N ASP A 202 -0.68 3.21 2.01
CA ASP A 202 -1.65 3.03 3.09
C ASP A 202 -2.97 2.47 2.57
N GLU A 203 -3.52 1.46 3.26
CA GLU A 203 -4.78 0.84 2.84
C GLU A 203 -5.94 1.82 2.84
N GLY A 204 -6.01 2.72 3.82
CA GLY A 204 -7.10 3.70 3.93
C GLY A 204 -7.04 4.74 2.82
N PHE A 205 -5.85 5.23 2.50
CA PHE A 205 -5.64 6.16 1.38
C PHE A 205 -6.01 5.51 0.04
N LEU A 206 -5.50 4.30 -0.22
CA LEU A 206 -5.84 3.57 -1.44
C LEU A 206 -7.34 3.27 -1.55
N LEU A 207 -7.99 2.91 -0.44
CA LEU A 207 -9.43 2.65 -0.40
C LEU A 207 -10.23 3.91 -0.73
N SER A 208 -9.85 5.06 -0.19
CA SER A 208 -10.52 6.34 -0.46
C SER A 208 -10.38 6.77 -1.92
N LEU A 209 -9.19 6.59 -2.50
CA LEU A 209 -8.96 6.86 -3.92
C LEU A 209 -9.73 5.89 -4.83
N ALA A 210 -9.71 4.60 -4.51
CA ALA A 210 -10.50 3.59 -5.22
C ALA A 210 -11.99 3.90 -5.18
N TYR A 211 -12.51 4.35 -4.03
CA TYR A 211 -13.88 4.80 -3.90
C TYR A 211 -14.17 6.04 -4.77
N SER A 212 -13.25 7.00 -4.82
CA SER A 212 -13.42 8.19 -5.66
C SER A 212 -13.46 7.82 -7.15
N THR A 213 -12.73 6.81 -7.61
CA THR A 213 -12.81 6.36 -9.00
C THR A 213 -14.20 5.82 -9.35
N GLN A 214 -14.85 5.12 -8.43
CA GLN A 214 -16.18 4.55 -8.66
C GLN A 214 -17.31 5.57 -8.56
N ARG A 215 -17.22 6.45 -7.56
CA ARG A 215 -18.26 7.45 -7.27
C ARG A 215 -18.09 8.75 -8.04
N GLY A 216 -16.85 9.14 -8.33
CA GLY A 216 -16.53 10.46 -8.84
C GLY A 216 -16.61 10.56 -10.36
N TYR A 217 -15.79 9.80 -11.04
CA TYR A 217 -15.57 10.01 -12.49
C TYR A 217 -15.57 8.73 -13.32
N GLY A 218 -15.60 7.57 -12.68
CA GLY A 218 -15.72 6.31 -13.42
C GLY A 218 -17.08 6.19 -14.07
N ASN A 219 -17.11 6.20 -15.41
CA ASN A 219 -18.33 6.05 -16.19
C ASN A 219 -18.73 4.57 -16.37
N THR A 220 -17.87 3.65 -15.95
CA THR A 220 -18.08 2.21 -16.08
C THR A 220 -17.88 1.53 -14.72
N HIS A 221 -18.72 0.53 -14.46
CA HIS A 221 -18.60 -0.27 -13.26
C HIS A 221 -17.40 -1.23 -13.39
N PRO A 222 -16.42 -1.21 -12.46
CA PRO A 222 -15.35 -2.20 -12.43
C PRO A 222 -15.85 -3.52 -11.86
N PHE A 223 -15.25 -4.62 -12.30
CA PHE A 223 -15.56 -5.95 -11.81
C PHE A 223 -14.30 -6.64 -11.30
N VAL A 224 -14.45 -7.41 -10.23
CA VAL A 224 -13.39 -8.33 -9.80
C VAL A 224 -13.30 -9.45 -10.82
N GLY A 225 -12.33 -9.37 -11.70
CA GLY A 225 -12.03 -10.43 -12.65
C GLY A 225 -11.59 -11.68 -11.92
N GLU A 226 -10.64 -11.53 -11.02
CA GLU A 226 -10.21 -12.56 -10.09
C GLU A 226 -9.57 -11.93 -8.83
N LEU A 227 -9.96 -12.43 -7.68
CA LEU A 227 -9.32 -12.20 -6.39
C LEU A 227 -8.86 -13.54 -5.84
N ARG A 228 -7.56 -13.68 -5.62
CA ARG A 228 -6.95 -14.89 -5.06
C ARG A 228 -6.14 -14.57 -3.82
N MET A 229 -6.15 -15.47 -2.86
CA MET A 229 -5.30 -15.43 -1.68
C MET A 229 -4.77 -16.82 -1.40
N GLY A 230 -3.52 -16.92 -1.09
CA GLY A 230 -2.86 -18.19 -0.78
C GLY A 230 -1.35 -18.05 -0.66
N GLU A 231 -0.70 -19.18 -0.50
CA GLU A 231 0.74 -19.27 -0.38
C GLU A 231 1.41 -19.39 -1.74
N VAL A 232 2.48 -18.63 -1.94
CA VAL A 232 3.35 -18.71 -3.12
C VAL A 232 4.76 -19.04 -2.70
N PRO A 233 5.45 -19.97 -3.39
CA PRO A 233 6.84 -20.30 -3.09
C PRO A 233 7.76 -19.12 -3.39
N VAL A 234 8.83 -19.01 -2.61
CA VAL A 234 9.89 -18.03 -2.80
C VAL A 234 11.18 -18.77 -3.07
N THR A 235 11.75 -18.52 -4.23
CA THR A 235 12.96 -19.17 -4.72
C THR A 235 14.09 -18.16 -4.85
N ILE A 236 15.29 -18.54 -4.53
CA ILE A 236 16.54 -17.79 -4.74
C ILE A 236 17.49 -18.57 -5.62
N ALA A 237 18.39 -17.88 -6.31
CA ALA A 237 19.46 -18.49 -7.10
C ALA A 237 20.82 -17.93 -6.66
N PRO A 238 21.39 -18.43 -5.55
CA PRO A 238 22.70 -17.98 -5.08
C PRO A 238 23.78 -18.29 -6.13
N PRO A 239 24.61 -17.32 -6.53
CA PRO A 239 25.64 -17.52 -7.55
C PRO A 239 26.63 -18.65 -7.18
N GLU A 240 26.88 -18.84 -5.88
CA GLU A 240 27.83 -19.83 -5.36
C GLU A 240 27.36 -21.27 -5.59
N LEU A 241 26.06 -21.48 -5.73
CA LEU A 241 25.47 -22.83 -5.84
C LEU A 241 25.15 -23.19 -7.29
N GLY A 242 24.88 -22.24 -8.15
CA GLY A 242 24.57 -22.45 -9.56
C GLY A 242 23.23 -23.16 -9.82
N PHE A 243 22.35 -23.26 -8.82
CA PHE A 243 20.99 -23.80 -8.94
C PHE A 243 20.02 -23.04 -8.02
N GLU A 244 18.72 -23.20 -8.30
CA GLU A 244 17.65 -22.55 -7.55
C GLU A 244 17.34 -23.30 -6.25
N ILE A 245 17.02 -22.55 -5.20
CA ILE A 245 16.64 -23.07 -3.89
C ILE A 245 15.30 -22.47 -3.47
N ASP A 246 14.33 -23.32 -3.12
CA ASP A 246 13.12 -22.90 -2.45
C ASP A 246 13.43 -22.62 -0.96
N ILE A 247 13.18 -21.37 -0.52
CA ILE A 247 13.44 -20.92 0.85
C ILE A 247 12.17 -20.85 1.69
N GLY A 248 11.04 -21.30 1.15
CA GLY A 248 9.74 -21.30 1.81
C GLY A 248 8.66 -20.60 0.99
N SER A 249 7.60 -20.21 1.66
CA SER A 249 6.46 -19.55 1.00
C SER A 249 6.00 -18.31 1.76
N ILE A 250 5.35 -17.40 1.03
CA ILE A 250 4.68 -16.23 1.59
C ILE A 250 3.20 -16.26 1.25
N VAL A 251 2.36 -15.75 2.15
CA VAL A 251 0.94 -15.54 1.86
C VAL A 251 0.78 -14.19 1.16
N VAL A 252 0.09 -14.20 0.04
CA VAL A 252 -0.24 -13.00 -0.71
C VAL A 252 -1.70 -12.99 -1.14
N THR A 253 -2.24 -11.79 -1.29
CA THR A 253 -3.55 -11.54 -1.92
C THR A 253 -3.34 -10.81 -3.23
N GLU A 254 -3.84 -11.36 -4.32
CA GLU A 254 -3.76 -10.82 -5.67
C GLU A 254 -5.15 -10.48 -6.17
N CYS A 255 -5.31 -9.31 -6.77
CA CYS A 255 -6.54 -8.87 -7.41
C CYS A 255 -6.28 -8.42 -8.84
N GLN A 256 -7.09 -8.92 -9.77
CA GLN A 256 -7.20 -8.41 -11.12
C GLN A 256 -8.60 -7.82 -11.31
N MET A 257 -8.65 -6.51 -11.49
CA MET A 257 -9.88 -5.77 -11.75
C MET A 257 -10.07 -5.58 -13.25
N VAL A 258 -11.28 -5.73 -13.76
CA VAL A 258 -11.62 -5.50 -15.18
C VAL A 258 -12.59 -4.35 -15.32
N ASN A 259 -12.27 -3.44 -16.24
CA ASN A 259 -13.09 -2.29 -16.55
C ASN A 259 -13.42 -2.28 -18.05
N GLN A 260 -14.67 -2.02 -18.39
CA GLN A 260 -15.04 -1.69 -19.76
C GLN A 260 -14.30 -0.42 -20.18
N PHE A 261 -13.77 -0.44 -21.39
CA PHE A 261 -13.14 0.71 -22.03
C PHE A 261 -13.74 0.89 -23.43
N ASN A 262 -14.33 2.05 -23.66
CA ASN A 262 -15.07 2.33 -24.90
C ASN A 262 -14.18 2.70 -26.09
N GLY A 263 -12.86 2.65 -25.89
CA GLY A 263 -11.90 3.06 -26.89
C GLY A 263 -11.52 4.53 -26.81
N SER A 264 -10.39 4.86 -27.40
CA SER A 264 -9.85 6.21 -27.54
C SER A 264 -9.14 6.34 -28.90
N LYS A 265 -8.39 7.43 -29.10
CA LYS A 265 -7.48 7.56 -30.26
C LYS A 265 -6.27 6.63 -30.18
N VAL A 266 -5.97 6.11 -28.99
CA VAL A 266 -4.77 5.31 -28.70
C VAL A 266 -5.05 3.82 -28.72
N ALA A 267 -6.22 3.39 -28.23
CA ALA A 267 -6.59 2.01 -28.10
C ALA A 267 -8.06 1.74 -28.46
N PRO A 268 -8.36 0.55 -29.03
CA PRO A 268 -9.73 0.16 -29.41
C PRO A 268 -10.60 -0.12 -28.17
N PRO A 269 -11.93 -0.23 -28.35
CA PRO A 269 -12.84 -0.74 -27.33
C PRO A 269 -12.41 -2.13 -26.86
N GLN A 270 -12.28 -2.33 -25.54
CA GLN A 270 -11.84 -3.58 -24.94
C GLN A 270 -12.07 -3.56 -23.43
N PHE A 271 -11.80 -4.65 -22.74
CA PHE A 271 -11.63 -4.64 -21.30
C PHE A 271 -10.19 -4.28 -20.95
N THR A 272 -10.01 -3.32 -20.03
CA THR A 272 -8.72 -2.97 -19.45
C THR A 272 -8.60 -3.56 -18.06
N ARG A 273 -7.37 -3.74 -17.60
CA ARG A 273 -7.07 -4.38 -16.32
C ARG A 273 -6.43 -3.41 -15.35
N GLY A 274 -6.83 -3.54 -14.08
CA GLY A 274 -6.06 -3.05 -12.95
C GLY A 274 -5.48 -4.23 -12.16
N TYR A 275 -4.31 -4.05 -11.57
CA TYR A 275 -3.59 -5.07 -10.84
C TYR A 275 -3.27 -4.62 -9.43
N GLY A 276 -3.48 -5.50 -8.46
CA GLY A 276 -3.12 -5.29 -7.07
C GLY A 276 -2.55 -6.54 -6.44
N LEU A 277 -1.48 -6.39 -5.68
CA LEU A 277 -0.84 -7.45 -4.92
C LEU A 277 -0.46 -6.92 -3.53
N SER A 278 -0.78 -7.68 -2.50
CA SER A 278 -0.44 -7.35 -1.12
C SER A 278 -0.03 -8.57 -0.33
N ILE A 279 0.83 -8.38 0.63
CA ILE A 279 1.21 -9.42 1.61
C ILE A 279 0.01 -9.73 2.51
N GLY A 280 -0.17 -11.02 2.83
CA GLY A 280 -1.15 -11.51 3.79
C GLY A 280 -2.60 -11.54 3.27
N HIS A 281 -3.55 -11.58 4.21
CA HIS A 281 -4.99 -11.58 3.96
C HIS A 281 -5.49 -10.14 3.79
N ALA A 282 -5.43 -9.60 2.57
CA ALA A 282 -5.56 -8.19 2.30
C ALA A 282 -6.47 -7.86 1.11
N ASP A 283 -7.67 -8.46 1.05
CA ASP A 283 -8.65 -8.29 -0.05
C ASP A 283 -8.90 -6.83 -0.38
N ARG A 284 -9.27 -6.00 0.62
CA ARG A 284 -9.55 -4.57 0.42
C ARG A 284 -8.37 -3.82 -0.18
N ARG A 285 -7.16 -4.10 0.32
CA ARG A 285 -5.94 -3.45 -0.15
C ARG A 285 -5.61 -3.84 -1.58
N ALA A 286 -5.64 -5.14 -1.90
CA ALA A 286 -5.38 -5.63 -3.25
C ALA A 286 -6.41 -5.11 -4.27
N MET A 287 -7.70 -5.09 -3.91
CA MET A 287 -8.75 -4.52 -4.74
C MET A 287 -8.60 -3.01 -4.93
N SER A 288 -8.33 -2.27 -3.86
CA SER A 288 -8.11 -0.83 -3.91
C SER A 288 -6.89 -0.46 -4.75
N MET A 289 -5.79 -1.21 -4.57
CA MET A 289 -4.60 -1.05 -5.39
C MET A 289 -4.90 -1.27 -6.88
N ALA A 290 -5.66 -2.33 -7.21
CA ALA A 290 -6.01 -2.64 -8.60
C ALA A 290 -6.86 -1.52 -9.25
N LEU A 291 -7.79 -0.92 -8.51
CA LEU A 291 -8.59 0.22 -9.00
C LEU A 291 -7.76 1.46 -9.23
N VAL A 292 -6.88 1.80 -8.27
CA VAL A 292 -6.01 2.97 -8.37
C VAL A 292 -4.97 2.77 -9.47
N GLU A 293 -4.38 1.59 -9.59
CA GLU A 293 -3.43 1.26 -10.66
C GLU A 293 -4.06 1.45 -12.04
N ARG A 294 -5.30 0.98 -12.24
CA ARG A 294 -6.03 1.21 -13.49
C ARG A 294 -6.28 2.71 -13.73
N SER A 295 -6.60 3.44 -12.69
CA SER A 295 -6.85 4.89 -12.77
C SER A 295 -5.59 5.67 -13.22
N LEU A 296 -4.43 5.29 -12.71
CA LEU A 296 -3.15 5.89 -13.06
C LEU A 296 -2.71 5.62 -14.51
N ARG A 297 -3.43 4.77 -15.23
CA ARG A 297 -3.19 4.47 -16.64
C ARG A 297 -4.05 5.29 -17.60
N ALA A 298 -4.79 6.26 -17.09
CA ALA A 298 -5.72 7.06 -17.88
C ALA A 298 -5.02 7.74 -19.08
N GLU A 299 -3.86 8.34 -18.88
CA GLU A 299 -3.08 8.97 -19.95
C GLU A 299 -2.60 7.93 -20.98
N GLU A 300 -2.09 6.78 -20.55
CA GLU A 300 -1.65 5.69 -21.43
C GLU A 300 -2.79 5.18 -22.33
N LEU A 301 -4.01 5.24 -21.85
CA LEU A 301 -5.22 4.81 -22.56
C LEU A 301 -5.89 5.94 -23.33
N GLY A 302 -5.34 7.16 -23.29
CA GLY A 302 -5.93 8.33 -23.96
C GLY A 302 -7.29 8.75 -23.40
N GLU A 303 -7.53 8.50 -22.13
CA GLU A 303 -8.68 8.97 -21.35
C GLU A 303 -8.44 10.40 -20.87
N SER A 304 -9.53 11.12 -20.52
CA SER A 304 -9.38 12.42 -19.88
C SER A 304 -8.77 12.28 -18.49
N THR A 305 -7.80 13.12 -18.19
CA THR A 305 -7.17 13.25 -16.88
C THR A 305 -7.63 14.53 -16.21
N GLY A 306 -7.92 14.52 -14.94
CA GLY A 306 -8.41 15.71 -14.23
C GLY A 306 -8.82 15.41 -12.80
N ASN A 307 -8.74 14.14 -12.41
CA ASN A 307 -9.06 13.72 -11.06
C ASN A 307 -7.79 13.34 -10.31
N PRO A 308 -7.69 13.64 -9.01
CA PRO A 308 -6.49 13.34 -8.22
C PRO A 308 -6.05 11.87 -8.28
N ALA A 309 -7.00 10.93 -8.39
CA ALA A 309 -6.67 9.51 -8.49
C ALA A 309 -6.08 9.09 -9.86
N GLN A 310 -6.05 9.99 -10.84
CA GLN A 310 -5.44 9.80 -12.16
C GLN A 310 -4.06 10.46 -12.26
N ASP A 311 -3.66 11.24 -11.26
CA ASP A 311 -2.39 11.94 -11.20
C ASP A 311 -1.34 11.06 -10.49
N PRO A 312 -0.35 10.51 -11.22
CA PRO A 312 0.69 9.66 -10.62
C PRO A 312 1.52 10.39 -9.56
N GLU A 313 1.82 11.66 -9.76
CA GLU A 313 2.63 12.42 -8.81
C GLU A 313 1.85 12.62 -7.50
N PHE A 314 0.59 13.05 -7.59
CA PHE A 314 -0.26 13.18 -6.41
C PHE A 314 -0.40 11.84 -5.66
N VAL A 315 -0.79 10.77 -6.37
CA VAL A 315 -1.08 9.48 -5.73
C VAL A 315 0.16 8.87 -5.09
N LEU A 316 1.26 8.79 -5.85
CA LEU A 316 2.44 8.06 -5.39
C LEU A 316 3.25 8.83 -4.33
N SER A 317 3.22 10.18 -4.37
CA SER A 317 3.87 11.00 -3.35
C SER A 317 3.14 10.98 -2.00
N HIS A 318 1.85 10.65 -1.98
CA HIS A 318 1.02 10.71 -0.77
C HIS A 318 0.55 9.33 -0.27
N CYS A 319 0.81 8.25 -0.99
CA CYS A 319 0.30 6.93 -0.61
C CYS A 319 1.07 6.26 0.55
N ASP A 320 2.30 6.68 0.85
CA ASP A 320 3.10 6.10 1.93
C ASP A 320 2.84 6.84 3.25
N SER A 321 2.03 6.24 4.13
CA SER A 321 1.65 6.83 5.43
C SER A 321 2.84 7.06 6.36
N ILE A 322 3.93 6.29 6.24
CA ILE A 322 5.12 6.47 7.07
C ILE A 322 5.85 7.76 6.67
N GLN A 323 6.00 8.01 5.37
CA GLN A 323 6.58 9.27 4.88
C GLN A 323 5.69 10.45 5.25
N ALA A 324 4.38 10.33 5.03
CA ALA A 324 3.41 11.36 5.38
C ALA A 324 3.43 11.69 6.87
N THR A 325 3.47 10.68 7.74
CA THR A 325 3.56 10.86 9.20
C THR A 325 4.83 11.59 9.59
N GLY A 326 5.98 11.20 9.06
CA GLY A 326 7.26 11.88 9.35
C GLY A 326 7.24 13.36 8.96
N PHE A 327 6.56 13.69 7.85
CA PHE A 327 6.40 15.06 7.39
C PHE A 327 5.46 15.88 8.28
N VAL A 328 4.32 15.32 8.68
CA VAL A 328 3.34 16.00 9.54
C VAL A 328 3.86 16.12 10.97
N GLU A 329 4.42 15.05 11.51
CA GLU A 329 4.91 14.98 12.88
C GLU A 329 6.06 15.96 13.15
N HIS A 330 6.91 16.26 12.16
CA HIS A 330 7.99 17.20 12.35
C HIS A 330 7.50 18.63 12.63
N LEU A 331 6.28 18.98 12.21
CA LEU A 331 5.71 20.33 12.40
C LEU A 331 5.52 20.70 13.89
N LYS A 332 5.44 19.71 14.77
CA LYS A 332 5.38 19.94 16.24
C LYS A 332 6.75 20.19 16.87
N LEU A 333 7.82 19.99 16.12
CA LEU A 333 9.16 20.30 16.60
C LEU A 333 9.40 21.82 16.64
N PRO A 334 10.40 22.31 17.41
CA PRO A 334 10.65 23.73 17.51
C PRO A 334 10.99 24.41 16.17
N HIS A 335 10.13 25.32 15.71
CA HIS A 335 10.28 26.13 14.50
C HIS A 335 10.23 27.62 14.81
N TYR A 336 10.53 28.02 16.04
CA TYR A 336 10.34 29.39 16.47
C TYR A 336 11.22 30.42 15.74
N VAL A 337 12.37 30.01 15.21
CA VAL A 337 13.24 30.89 14.41
C VAL A 337 12.59 31.18 13.06
N ASP A 338 12.14 30.15 12.37
CA ASP A 338 11.46 30.27 11.09
C ASP A 338 10.14 31.05 11.26
N PHE A 339 9.39 30.75 12.34
CA PHE A 339 8.15 31.45 12.64
C PHE A 339 8.36 32.94 12.90
N GLN A 340 9.42 33.34 13.56
CA GLN A 340 9.73 34.78 13.74
C GLN A 340 9.99 35.46 12.40
N SER A 341 10.70 34.85 11.49
CA SER A 341 10.90 35.36 10.13
C SER A 341 9.57 35.53 9.37
N GLU A 342 8.72 34.50 9.38
CA GLU A 342 7.38 34.58 8.78
C GLU A 342 6.52 35.68 9.41
N LEU A 343 6.60 35.84 10.73
CA LEU A 343 5.86 36.87 11.45
C LEU A 343 6.24 38.27 11.00
N GLU A 344 7.54 38.53 10.79
CA GLU A 344 8.02 39.81 10.26
C GLU A 344 7.54 40.06 8.83
N ILE A 345 7.60 39.05 7.97
CA ILE A 345 7.09 39.12 6.61
C ILE A 345 5.59 39.46 6.61
N VAL A 346 4.79 38.76 7.41
CA VAL A 346 3.33 39.02 7.48
C VAL A 346 3.04 40.44 8.00
N ARG A 347 3.82 40.93 8.98
CA ARG A 347 3.67 42.31 9.47
C ARG A 347 3.98 43.33 8.39
N ALA A 348 5.04 43.13 7.60
CA ALA A 348 5.37 44.00 6.48
C ALA A 348 4.29 44.02 5.41
N ILE A 349 3.82 42.85 4.95
CA ILE A 349 2.75 42.73 3.96
C ILE A 349 1.45 43.40 4.45
N ARG A 350 1.11 43.23 5.74
CA ARG A 350 -0.07 43.85 6.33
C ARG A 350 0.06 45.39 6.38
N ALA A 351 1.23 45.91 6.74
CA ALA A 351 1.48 47.34 6.73
C ALA A 351 1.34 47.94 5.33
N GLU A 352 1.88 47.28 4.31
CA GLU A 352 1.72 47.67 2.90
C GLU A 352 0.27 47.65 2.44
N ALA A 353 -0.48 46.56 2.81
CA ALA A 353 -1.88 46.41 2.44
C ALA A 353 -2.80 47.48 3.06
N THR A 354 -2.42 48.03 4.22
CA THR A 354 -3.19 49.08 4.94
C THR A 354 -2.81 50.51 4.52
N MET A 355 -1.73 50.71 3.72
CA MET A 355 -1.38 52.02 3.19
C MET A 355 -2.44 52.51 2.18
N PRO A 356 -2.82 53.80 2.22
CA PRO A 356 -3.67 54.41 1.21
C PRO A 356 -3.08 54.22 -0.18
N THR A 357 -3.90 53.97 -1.18
CA THR A 357 -3.50 53.64 -2.57
C THR A 357 -2.57 54.68 -3.23
N GLN A 358 -2.53 55.90 -2.71
CA GLN A 358 -1.63 56.97 -3.18
C GLN A 358 -0.15 56.81 -2.78
N HIS A 359 0.17 55.88 -1.90
CA HIS A 359 1.53 55.64 -1.37
C HIS A 359 2.03 54.22 -1.54
N ARG A 360 1.36 53.40 -2.37
CA ARG A 360 1.86 52.06 -2.67
C ARG A 360 3.08 52.18 -3.61
N PRO A 361 4.25 51.68 -3.22
CA PRO A 361 5.38 51.59 -4.14
C PRO A 361 5.01 50.71 -5.32
N THR A 362 5.24 51.21 -6.53
CA THR A 362 5.03 50.45 -7.77
C THR A 362 5.99 49.27 -7.73
N GLN A 363 5.45 48.05 -7.53
CA GLN A 363 6.25 46.86 -7.74
C GLN A 363 6.59 46.78 -9.21
N HIS A 364 7.79 47.06 -9.60
CA HIS A 364 8.36 46.65 -10.88
C HIS A 364 8.35 45.12 -10.91
N ARG A 365 7.37 44.59 -11.61
CA ARG A 365 7.37 43.21 -12.09
C ARG A 365 8.59 43.11 -13.00
N GLN A 366 9.70 42.57 -12.50
CA GLN A 366 10.78 42.09 -13.37
C GLN A 366 10.18 40.92 -14.18
N GLU A 367 9.79 41.22 -15.40
CA GLU A 367 9.64 40.22 -16.43
C GLU A 367 11.01 39.58 -16.60
N ALA A 368 11.19 38.39 -16.06
CA ALA A 368 12.32 37.53 -16.39
C ALA A 368 12.15 37.18 -17.88
N GLY A 369 12.98 37.80 -18.71
CA GLY A 369 13.03 37.53 -20.12
C GLY A 369 13.32 36.05 -20.36
N ASP A 370 12.47 35.44 -21.16
CA ASP A 370 12.78 34.27 -21.95
C ASP A 370 13.95 34.61 -22.87
N ASP A 371 15.15 34.18 -22.50
CA ASP A 371 16.28 34.01 -23.40
C ASP A 371 17.25 33.04 -22.75
N LEU A 372 17.09 31.75 -23.08
CA LEU A 372 18.21 30.81 -23.22
C LEU A 372 17.86 29.73 -24.22
N VAL A 373 18.58 29.76 -25.29
CA VAL A 373 18.77 28.84 -26.41
C VAL A 373 18.94 27.38 -25.97
#